data_19bd2be020d6a7e9f69d7788c4f45263
#
_entry.id   19bd2be020d6a7e9f69d7788c4f45263
#
_cell.length_a   1.000
_cell.length_b   1.000
_cell.length_c   1.000
_cell.angle_alpha   90.00
_cell.angle_beta   90.00
_cell.angle_gamma   90.00
#
_symmetry.space_group_name_H-M   'P 1'
#
loop_
_entity.id
_entity.type
_entity.pdbx_description
1 polymer ?
#
loop_
_entity_poly.entity_id
_entity_poly.type
_entity_poly.pdbx_seq_one_letter_code
_entity_poly.pdbx_strand_id
1 'polypeptide(L)'
;TAMVFGAVPTAFAADNITVTVDGQKVSFGDQQPMNINGRVMVPVRAVAEKMGWDVEWFTYYGNTVVDGQFQQEHDIVLKNIVKKSDTYWAGYQTNINIEHQTRSSRIDGKTPYQTKEAPVTVPIATINGRTLLGIRDIAECTYSDIKWDSASQTVQITTKPVEQFPKYSDVLEYANIREGDKKRLQTESEEVNLKDKEKQQETTQMDESNYAEQMLRLVNEERKKAGVAPLELDSTLTKAAQIRAKEIMQVFDHTRPDGNNFRSLLDEM
;
A
#
# COMPACT_ATOMS: atom_id res chain seq x y z
N THR A 1 9.35 -10.31 -29.53
CA THR A 1 9.73 -11.54 -28.84
C THR A 1 8.47 -12.15 -28.25
N ALA A 2 8.17 -13.42 -28.63
CA ALA A 2 6.89 -14.07 -28.39
C ALA A 2 6.65 -14.27 -26.89
N MET A 3 5.57 -13.72 -26.38
CA MET A 3 4.98 -14.20 -25.14
C MET A 3 4.61 -15.67 -25.37
N VAL A 4 5.23 -16.55 -24.59
CA VAL A 4 4.79 -17.94 -24.50
C VAL A 4 3.46 -17.92 -23.74
N PHE A 5 2.37 -17.73 -24.48
CA PHE A 5 1.06 -18.11 -23.97
C PHE A 5 1.10 -19.64 -23.85
N GLY A 6 1.27 -20.11 -22.63
CA GLY A 6 1.02 -21.50 -22.33
C GLY A 6 -0.34 -21.88 -22.92
N ALA A 7 -0.42 -23.03 -23.55
CA ALA A 7 -1.62 -23.53 -24.21
C ALA A 7 -2.84 -23.27 -23.32
N VAL A 8 -3.79 -22.50 -23.85
CA VAL A 8 -5.08 -22.27 -23.18
C VAL A 8 -5.70 -23.66 -23.04
N PRO A 9 -5.91 -24.16 -21.81
CA PRO A 9 -6.59 -25.44 -21.65
C PRO A 9 -7.98 -25.29 -22.25
N THR A 10 -8.37 -26.27 -23.09
CA THR A 10 -9.69 -26.34 -23.71
C THR A 10 -10.74 -26.08 -22.63
N ALA A 11 -11.59 -25.10 -22.86
CA ALA A 11 -12.67 -24.73 -21.97
C ALA A 11 -13.57 -25.98 -21.78
N PHE A 12 -13.47 -26.59 -20.62
CA PHE A 12 -14.46 -27.57 -20.19
C PHE A 12 -15.73 -26.81 -19.84
N ALA A 13 -16.88 -27.43 -20.22
CA ALA A 13 -18.19 -26.91 -19.92
C ALA A 13 -18.26 -26.39 -18.48
N ALA A 14 -18.92 -25.23 -18.28
CA ALA A 14 -19.12 -24.68 -16.96
C ALA A 14 -19.81 -25.76 -16.10
N ASP A 15 -19.00 -26.48 -15.31
CA ASP A 15 -19.57 -27.33 -14.26
C ASP A 15 -20.37 -26.35 -13.40
N ASN A 16 -21.62 -26.76 -13.04
CA ASN A 16 -22.51 -25.96 -12.20
C ASN A 16 -21.95 -25.84 -10.77
N ILE A 17 -20.70 -25.35 -10.67
CA ILE A 17 -19.99 -25.19 -9.40
C ILE A 17 -20.64 -24.05 -8.63
N THR A 18 -21.18 -24.38 -7.48
CA THR A 18 -21.62 -23.37 -6.52
C THR A 18 -20.50 -23.08 -5.52
N VAL A 19 -20.37 -21.83 -5.14
CA VAL A 19 -19.48 -21.39 -4.04
C VAL A 19 -20.32 -20.71 -2.99
N THR A 20 -20.11 -21.08 -1.73
CA THR A 20 -20.74 -20.43 -0.58
C THR A 20 -19.69 -19.93 0.38
N VAL A 21 -19.95 -18.79 0.99
CA VAL A 21 -19.19 -18.22 2.10
C VAL A 21 -20.15 -18.09 3.28
N ASP A 22 -19.87 -18.76 4.37
CA ASP A 22 -20.69 -18.83 5.58
C ASP A 22 -22.16 -19.19 5.27
N GLY A 23 -22.34 -20.17 4.38
CA GLY A 23 -23.63 -20.64 3.93
C GLY A 23 -24.33 -19.75 2.89
N GLN A 24 -23.79 -18.58 2.59
CA GLN A 24 -24.35 -17.66 1.60
C GLN A 24 -23.72 -17.87 0.23
N LYS A 25 -24.52 -18.01 -0.81
CA LYS A 25 -24.04 -18.18 -2.18
C LYS A 25 -23.27 -16.93 -2.65
N VAL A 26 -22.11 -17.16 -3.26
CA VAL A 26 -21.35 -16.13 -3.98
C VAL A 26 -21.99 -15.89 -5.34
N SER A 27 -22.22 -14.62 -5.66
CA SER A 27 -22.69 -14.21 -6.98
C SER A 27 -21.48 -13.89 -7.86
N PHE A 28 -21.37 -14.60 -8.97
CA PHE A 28 -20.37 -14.32 -9.99
C PHE A 28 -21.05 -13.61 -11.16
N GLY A 29 -20.47 -12.53 -11.64
CA GLY A 29 -21.03 -11.80 -12.77
C GLY A 29 -20.88 -12.58 -14.09
N ASP A 30 -20.12 -12.00 -15.00
CA ASP A 30 -19.87 -12.53 -16.34
C ASP A 30 -18.94 -13.75 -16.39
N GLN A 31 -18.11 -13.96 -15.35
CA GLN A 31 -17.19 -15.09 -15.27
C GLN A 31 -17.56 -16.00 -14.10
N GLN A 32 -18.02 -17.21 -14.43
CA GLN A 32 -18.39 -18.24 -13.45
C GLN A 32 -17.16 -19.00 -12.95
N PRO A 33 -17.27 -19.71 -11.81
CA PRO A 33 -16.27 -20.69 -11.39
C PRO A 33 -16.01 -21.73 -12.48
N MET A 34 -14.79 -22.19 -12.57
CA MET A 34 -14.37 -23.20 -13.56
C MET A 34 -13.57 -24.30 -12.90
N ASN A 35 -13.70 -25.52 -13.42
CA ASN A 35 -12.80 -26.60 -13.06
C ASN A 35 -11.64 -26.63 -14.08
N ILE A 36 -10.43 -26.38 -13.62
CA ILE A 36 -9.23 -26.46 -14.44
C ILE A 36 -8.33 -27.54 -13.82
N ASN A 37 -8.16 -28.64 -14.55
CA ASN A 37 -7.33 -29.78 -14.11
C ASN A 37 -7.70 -30.31 -12.71
N GLY A 38 -9.00 -30.46 -12.44
CA GLY A 38 -9.52 -30.96 -11.17
C GLY A 38 -9.44 -29.94 -10.02
N ARG A 39 -9.21 -28.68 -10.32
CA ARG A 39 -9.15 -27.59 -9.35
C ARG A 39 -10.20 -26.53 -9.68
N VAL A 40 -10.93 -26.10 -8.66
CA VAL A 40 -11.90 -25.01 -8.80
C VAL A 40 -11.16 -23.67 -8.81
N MET A 41 -11.28 -22.98 -9.94
CA MET A 41 -10.78 -21.63 -10.16
C MET A 41 -11.95 -20.65 -10.12
N VAL A 42 -11.76 -19.52 -9.45
CA VAL A 42 -12.81 -18.51 -9.25
C VAL A 42 -12.28 -17.11 -9.51
N PRO A 43 -13.13 -16.19 -9.99
CA PRO A 43 -12.82 -14.78 -10.00
C PRO A 43 -12.48 -14.31 -8.57
N VAL A 44 -11.23 -13.91 -8.34
CA VAL A 44 -10.69 -13.68 -7.00
C VAL A 44 -11.49 -12.63 -6.22
N ARG A 45 -11.86 -11.53 -6.88
CA ARG A 45 -12.58 -10.42 -6.25
C ARG A 45 -13.92 -10.86 -5.67
N ALA A 46 -14.71 -11.60 -6.44
CA ALA A 46 -16.05 -12.01 -6.01
C ALA A 46 -16.04 -12.86 -4.73
N VAL A 47 -15.02 -13.71 -4.57
CA VAL A 47 -14.89 -14.55 -3.37
C VAL A 47 -14.26 -13.80 -2.22
N ALA A 48 -13.17 -13.11 -2.44
CA ALA A 48 -12.45 -12.41 -1.36
C ALA A 48 -13.29 -11.29 -0.74
N GLU A 49 -13.99 -10.48 -1.55
CA GLU A 49 -14.91 -9.46 -1.04
C GLU A 49 -16.08 -10.05 -0.25
N LYS A 50 -16.61 -11.20 -0.72
CA LYS A 50 -17.67 -11.92 0.03
C LYS A 50 -17.18 -12.43 1.37
N MET A 51 -15.88 -12.69 1.52
CA MET A 51 -15.21 -13.08 2.77
C MET A 51 -14.82 -11.88 3.63
N GLY A 52 -15.14 -10.65 3.22
CA GLY A 52 -14.84 -9.43 3.96
C GLY A 52 -13.41 -8.91 3.78
N TRP A 53 -12.74 -9.28 2.69
CA TRP A 53 -11.43 -8.79 2.33
C TRP A 53 -11.52 -7.75 1.21
N ASP A 54 -10.79 -6.65 1.34
CA ASP A 54 -10.59 -5.69 0.25
C ASP A 54 -9.68 -6.29 -0.81
N VAL A 55 -9.97 -6.01 -2.09
CA VAL A 55 -9.20 -6.52 -3.23
C VAL A 55 -8.72 -5.35 -4.08
N GLU A 56 -7.40 -5.16 -4.10
CA GLU A 56 -6.74 -4.14 -4.90
C GLU A 56 -5.92 -4.79 -6.01
N TRP A 57 -5.75 -4.06 -7.11
CA TRP A 57 -4.84 -4.39 -8.21
C TRP A 57 -3.67 -3.43 -8.17
N PHE A 58 -2.47 -3.98 -8.13
CA PHE A 58 -1.24 -3.21 -8.09
C PHE A 58 -0.41 -3.48 -9.34
N THR A 59 0.10 -2.43 -9.96
CA THR A 59 1.04 -2.51 -11.08
C THR A 59 2.31 -1.77 -10.70
N TYR A 60 3.46 -2.40 -10.88
CA TYR A 60 4.75 -1.81 -10.57
C TYR A 60 5.84 -2.35 -11.52
N TYR A 61 7.00 -1.73 -11.52
CA TYR A 61 8.15 -2.29 -12.20
C TYR A 61 8.88 -3.22 -11.23
N GLY A 62 8.89 -4.52 -11.58
CA GLY A 62 9.55 -5.56 -10.79
C GLY A 62 11.07 -5.58 -10.97
N ASN A 63 11.70 -6.58 -10.37
CA ASN A 63 13.14 -6.78 -10.49
C ASN A 63 13.54 -7.60 -11.74
N THR A 64 12.57 -8.09 -12.50
CA THR A 64 12.80 -8.83 -13.74
C THR A 64 13.27 -7.85 -14.81
N VAL A 65 14.43 -8.14 -15.41
CA VAL A 65 15.03 -7.32 -16.48
C VAL A 65 15.07 -8.13 -17.77
N VAL A 66 14.45 -7.61 -18.83
CA VAL A 66 14.51 -8.17 -20.18
C VAL A 66 15.02 -7.07 -21.12
N ASP A 67 16.05 -7.39 -21.90
CA ASP A 67 16.70 -6.45 -22.82
C ASP A 67 17.12 -5.13 -22.16
N GLY A 68 17.59 -5.20 -20.90
CA GLY A 68 18.04 -4.04 -20.12
C GLY A 68 16.90 -3.17 -19.54
N GLN A 69 15.64 -3.59 -19.64
CA GLN A 69 14.50 -2.88 -19.11
C GLN A 69 13.80 -3.68 -18.01
N PHE A 70 13.43 -2.99 -16.93
CA PHE A 70 12.58 -3.57 -15.89
C PHE A 70 11.21 -3.90 -16.46
N GLN A 71 10.73 -5.11 -16.15
CA GLN A 71 9.42 -5.57 -16.59
C GLN A 71 8.34 -5.08 -15.64
N GLN A 72 7.17 -4.81 -16.20
CA GLN A 72 5.98 -4.48 -15.43
C GLN A 72 5.41 -5.77 -14.80
N GLU A 73 5.12 -5.72 -13.52
CA GLU A 73 4.56 -6.81 -12.75
C GLU A 73 3.24 -6.39 -12.10
N HIS A 74 2.41 -7.38 -11.80
CA HIS A 74 1.07 -7.15 -11.27
C HIS A 74 0.83 -8.02 -10.04
N ASP A 75 0.36 -7.37 -8.98
CA ASP A 75 -0.10 -8.03 -7.77
C ASP A 75 -1.61 -7.86 -7.59
N ILE A 76 -2.26 -8.96 -7.18
CA ILE A 76 -3.55 -8.88 -6.52
C ILE A 76 -3.26 -8.78 -5.03
N VAL A 77 -3.77 -7.74 -4.40
CA VAL A 77 -3.55 -7.48 -2.97
C VAL A 77 -4.86 -7.67 -2.23
N LEU A 78 -4.89 -8.66 -1.35
CA LEU A 78 -6.01 -8.93 -0.44
C LEU A 78 -5.69 -8.29 0.91
N LYS A 79 -6.60 -7.48 1.46
CA LYS A 79 -6.42 -6.81 2.75
C LYS A 79 -7.59 -7.08 3.68
N ASN A 80 -7.30 -7.45 4.92
CA ASN A 80 -8.25 -7.40 6.02
C ASN A 80 -7.72 -6.42 7.05
N ILE A 81 -8.37 -5.25 7.11
CA ILE A 81 -7.93 -4.13 7.93
C ILE A 81 -8.65 -4.19 9.27
N VAL A 82 -7.90 -4.47 10.34
CA VAL A 82 -8.41 -4.46 11.71
C VAL A 82 -8.63 -3.03 12.19
N LYS A 83 -7.68 -2.15 11.86
CA LYS A 83 -7.76 -0.73 12.19
C LYS A 83 -7.03 0.13 11.16
N LYS A 84 -7.60 1.27 10.80
CA LYS A 84 -7.04 2.21 9.83
C LYS A 84 -7.17 3.65 10.33
N SER A 85 -6.15 4.46 10.06
CA SER A 85 -6.18 5.92 10.14
C SER A 85 -5.58 6.52 8.87
N ASP A 86 -5.48 7.84 8.78
CA ASP A 86 -4.90 8.53 7.63
C ASP A 86 -3.39 8.24 7.44
N THR A 87 -2.71 7.81 8.52
CA THR A 87 -1.25 7.66 8.54
C THR A 87 -0.77 6.22 8.70
N TYR A 88 -1.64 5.28 9.07
CA TYR A 88 -1.28 3.88 9.27
C TYR A 88 -2.48 2.95 9.10
N TRP A 89 -2.20 1.68 8.89
CA TRP A 89 -3.16 0.58 9.03
C TRP A 89 -2.53 -0.58 9.81
N ALA A 90 -3.37 -1.37 10.45
CA ALA A 90 -2.99 -2.60 11.14
C ALA A 90 -3.93 -3.71 10.68
N GLY A 91 -3.39 -4.88 10.37
CA GLY A 91 -4.19 -5.98 9.84
C GLY A 91 -3.38 -6.98 9.05
N TYR A 92 -4.02 -7.56 8.06
CA TYR A 92 -3.51 -8.68 7.27
C TYR A 92 -3.53 -8.31 5.79
N GLN A 93 -2.44 -8.64 5.11
CA GLN A 93 -2.32 -8.44 3.66
C GLN A 93 -1.73 -9.69 3.03
N THR A 94 -2.26 -10.09 1.89
CA THR A 94 -1.64 -11.08 1.01
C THR A 94 -1.44 -10.49 -0.36
N ASN A 95 -0.22 -10.59 -0.86
CA ASN A 95 0.13 -10.25 -2.23
C ASN A 95 0.19 -11.53 -3.06
N ILE A 96 -0.41 -11.50 -4.22
CA ILE A 96 -0.43 -12.60 -5.18
C ILE A 96 0.15 -12.06 -6.48
N ASN A 97 1.40 -12.43 -6.77
CA ASN A 97 2.11 -11.98 -7.96
C ASN A 97 1.68 -12.83 -9.16
N ILE A 98 1.25 -12.16 -10.22
CA ILE A 98 0.68 -12.83 -11.40
C ILE A 98 1.80 -13.39 -12.29
N GLU A 99 2.87 -12.68 -12.49
CA GLU A 99 3.97 -13.09 -13.35
C GLU A 99 4.77 -14.24 -12.74
N HIS A 100 5.05 -14.16 -11.44
CA HIS A 100 5.81 -15.19 -10.73
C HIS A 100 4.96 -16.35 -10.23
N GLN A 101 3.63 -16.25 -10.32
CA GLN A 101 2.69 -17.28 -9.84
C GLN A 101 2.91 -17.62 -8.36
N THR A 102 3.13 -16.60 -7.55
CA THR A 102 3.47 -16.75 -6.14
C THR A 102 2.52 -15.94 -5.24
N ARG A 103 2.53 -16.28 -3.96
CA ARG A 103 1.78 -15.57 -2.92
C ARG A 103 2.66 -15.38 -1.69
N SER A 104 2.52 -14.23 -1.07
CA SER A 104 3.16 -13.90 0.21
C SER A 104 2.16 -13.20 1.12
N SER A 105 2.24 -13.44 2.42
CA SER A 105 1.37 -12.77 3.39
C SER A 105 2.18 -11.90 4.32
N ARG A 106 1.60 -10.75 4.68
CA ARG A 106 2.14 -9.80 5.64
C ARG A 106 1.12 -9.55 6.74
N ILE A 107 1.60 -9.48 7.96
CA ILE A 107 0.82 -9.09 9.13
C ILE A 107 1.41 -7.79 9.64
N ASP A 108 0.66 -6.71 9.61
CA ASP A 108 1.05 -5.43 10.16
C ASP A 108 0.57 -5.31 11.60
N GLY A 109 1.51 -5.50 12.51
CA GLY A 109 1.35 -5.43 13.95
C GLY A 109 2.58 -4.78 14.59
N LYS A 110 2.73 -4.95 15.90
CA LYS A 110 3.86 -4.41 16.68
C LYS A 110 5.23 -4.84 16.11
N THR A 111 5.30 -6.08 15.65
CA THR A 111 6.44 -6.61 14.91
C THR A 111 5.95 -7.06 13.56
N PRO A 112 6.16 -6.27 12.47
CA PRO A 112 5.74 -6.66 11.13
C PRO A 112 6.29 -8.04 10.77
N TYR A 113 5.43 -8.91 10.31
CA TYR A 113 5.77 -10.26 9.97
C TYR A 113 5.40 -10.57 8.52
N GLN A 114 6.34 -11.09 7.76
CA GLN A 114 6.11 -11.58 6.41
C GLN A 114 6.27 -13.09 6.37
N THR A 115 5.34 -13.78 5.75
CA THR A 115 5.53 -15.18 5.37
C THR A 115 6.49 -15.25 4.18
N LYS A 116 7.18 -16.38 4.05
CA LYS A 116 7.92 -16.67 2.83
C LYS A 116 6.97 -16.68 1.64
N GLU A 117 7.48 -16.25 0.52
CA GLU A 117 6.85 -16.43 -0.77
C GLU A 117 6.64 -17.92 -1.06
N ALA A 118 5.46 -18.29 -1.49
CA ALA A 118 5.09 -19.65 -1.83
C ALA A 118 4.39 -19.66 -3.20
N PRO A 119 4.58 -20.70 -4.03
CA PRO A 119 3.88 -20.81 -5.30
C PRO A 119 2.36 -20.96 -5.05
N VAL A 120 1.56 -20.48 -5.99
CA VAL A 120 0.13 -20.81 -6.03
C VAL A 120 -0.05 -22.30 -6.34
N THR A 121 -1.11 -22.90 -5.83
CA THR A 121 -1.36 -24.34 -6.04
C THR A 121 -1.84 -24.68 -7.45
N VAL A 122 -2.38 -23.69 -8.15
CA VAL A 122 -2.81 -23.77 -9.55
C VAL A 122 -2.42 -22.50 -10.27
N PRO A 123 -1.90 -22.56 -11.50
CA PRO A 123 -1.54 -21.36 -12.25
C PRO A 123 -2.71 -20.37 -12.34
N ILE A 124 -2.42 -19.11 -12.08
CA ILE A 124 -3.36 -18.00 -12.21
C ILE A 124 -3.76 -17.88 -13.68
N ALA A 125 -5.02 -17.68 -13.95
CA ALA A 125 -5.54 -17.51 -15.31
C ALA A 125 -6.32 -16.21 -15.44
N THR A 126 -6.20 -15.54 -16.59
CA THR A 126 -7.06 -14.40 -16.93
C THR A 126 -8.01 -14.82 -18.04
N ILE A 127 -9.31 -14.85 -17.74
CA ILE A 127 -10.36 -15.28 -18.63
C ILE A 127 -11.45 -14.21 -18.65
N ASN A 128 -11.86 -13.76 -19.84
CA ASN A 128 -12.85 -12.70 -20.03
C ASN A 128 -12.53 -11.43 -19.23
N GLY A 129 -11.23 -11.08 -19.13
CA GLY A 129 -10.77 -9.91 -18.38
C GLY A 129 -10.89 -10.07 -16.84
N ARG A 130 -11.16 -11.27 -16.35
CA ARG A 130 -11.19 -11.61 -14.93
C ARG A 130 -10.03 -12.50 -14.56
N THR A 131 -9.35 -12.16 -13.48
CA THR A 131 -8.29 -13.00 -12.94
C THR A 131 -8.88 -14.07 -12.04
N LEU A 132 -8.61 -15.32 -12.38
CA LEU A 132 -9.03 -16.50 -11.66
C LEU A 132 -7.87 -17.07 -10.86
N LEU A 133 -8.16 -17.41 -9.61
CA LEU A 133 -7.22 -18.03 -8.68
C LEU A 133 -7.84 -19.35 -8.17
N GLY A 134 -6.97 -20.29 -7.82
CA GLY A 134 -7.41 -21.50 -7.13
C GLY A 134 -8.14 -21.14 -5.84
N ILE A 135 -9.37 -21.65 -5.66
CA ILE A 135 -10.19 -21.26 -4.50
C ILE A 135 -9.54 -21.66 -3.16
N ARG A 136 -8.70 -22.70 -3.18
CA ARG A 136 -7.91 -23.11 -2.01
C ARG A 136 -6.85 -22.07 -1.65
N ASP A 137 -6.18 -21.49 -2.65
CA ASP A 137 -5.18 -20.43 -2.40
C ASP A 137 -5.85 -19.21 -1.75
N ILE A 138 -7.05 -18.84 -2.20
CA ILE A 138 -7.81 -17.74 -1.58
C ILE A 138 -8.13 -18.09 -0.12
N ALA A 139 -8.67 -19.29 0.15
CA ALA A 139 -9.02 -19.68 1.52
C ALA A 139 -7.83 -19.71 2.46
N GLU A 140 -6.68 -20.23 2.00
CA GLU A 140 -5.44 -20.23 2.79
C GLU A 140 -4.91 -18.82 3.05
N CYS A 141 -4.94 -17.95 2.03
CA CYS A 141 -4.52 -16.55 2.16
C CYS A 141 -5.41 -15.73 3.11
N THR A 142 -6.64 -16.17 3.30
CA THR A 142 -7.64 -15.48 4.13
C THR A 142 -7.92 -16.19 5.46
N TYR A 143 -7.10 -17.14 5.83
CA TYR A 143 -7.22 -17.95 7.08
C TYR A 143 -8.56 -18.66 7.23
N SER A 144 -9.21 -19.02 6.14
CA SER A 144 -10.55 -19.61 6.11
C SER A 144 -10.49 -21.13 5.88
N ASP A 145 -11.48 -21.82 6.37
CA ASP A 145 -11.64 -23.25 6.12
C ASP A 145 -12.40 -23.49 4.80
N ILE A 146 -12.04 -24.55 4.08
CA ILE A 146 -12.64 -24.88 2.80
C ILE A 146 -13.03 -26.36 2.76
N LYS A 147 -14.23 -26.64 2.26
CA LYS A 147 -14.75 -27.99 2.08
C LYS A 147 -15.42 -28.11 0.70
N TRP A 148 -15.22 -29.25 0.05
CA TRP A 148 -15.90 -29.61 -1.18
C TRP A 148 -17.04 -30.62 -0.88
N ASP A 149 -18.24 -30.31 -1.35
CA ASP A 149 -19.36 -31.21 -1.36
C ASP A 149 -19.60 -31.70 -2.80
N SER A 150 -19.24 -32.95 -3.05
CA SER A 150 -19.34 -33.56 -4.37
C SER A 150 -20.77 -33.85 -4.79
N ALA A 151 -21.70 -34.05 -3.85
CA ALA A 151 -23.09 -34.34 -4.15
C ALA A 151 -23.82 -33.12 -4.70
N SER A 152 -23.55 -31.94 -4.13
CA SER A 152 -24.13 -30.67 -4.56
C SER A 152 -23.21 -29.86 -5.48
N GLN A 153 -22.02 -30.36 -5.83
CA GLN A 153 -20.99 -29.61 -6.58
C GLN A 153 -20.73 -28.23 -5.96
N THR A 154 -20.61 -28.18 -4.63
CA THR A 154 -20.49 -26.93 -3.88
C THR A 154 -19.18 -26.85 -3.15
N VAL A 155 -18.46 -25.72 -3.33
CA VAL A 155 -17.36 -25.32 -2.46
C VAL A 155 -17.96 -24.51 -1.31
N GLN A 156 -17.72 -24.97 -0.10
CA GLN A 156 -18.13 -24.30 1.13
C GLN A 156 -16.92 -23.68 1.78
N ILE A 157 -16.92 -22.34 1.91
CA ILE A 157 -15.90 -21.59 2.64
C ILE A 157 -16.53 -21.16 3.96
N THR A 158 -15.80 -21.38 5.06
CA THR A 158 -16.17 -20.89 6.38
C THR A 158 -15.10 -19.91 6.82
N THR A 159 -15.49 -18.65 7.01
CA THR A 159 -14.57 -17.61 7.51
C THR A 159 -14.35 -17.77 9.00
N LYS A 160 -13.22 -17.28 9.49
CA LYS A 160 -12.93 -17.19 10.92
C LYS A 160 -13.06 -15.74 11.37
N PRO A 161 -13.54 -15.50 12.59
CA PRO A 161 -13.43 -14.18 13.20
C PRO A 161 -11.97 -13.71 13.20
N VAL A 162 -11.73 -12.44 12.94
CA VAL A 162 -10.37 -11.89 12.82
C VAL A 162 -9.55 -12.09 14.09
N GLU A 163 -10.20 -12.19 15.25
CA GLU A 163 -9.60 -12.49 16.55
C GLU A 163 -8.90 -13.84 16.59
N GLN A 164 -9.26 -14.76 15.69
CA GLN A 164 -8.66 -16.08 15.56
C GLN A 164 -7.51 -16.12 14.53
N PHE A 165 -7.23 -15.00 13.86
CA PHE A 165 -6.14 -14.93 12.91
C PHE A 165 -4.78 -14.95 13.64
N PRO A 166 -3.72 -15.44 12.98
CA PRO A 166 -2.39 -15.44 13.58
C PRO A 166 -1.97 -14.07 14.07
N LYS A 167 -1.39 -13.98 15.27
CA LYS A 167 -0.85 -12.74 15.86
C LYS A 167 -1.87 -11.59 16.02
N TYR A 168 -3.16 -11.90 16.14
CA TYR A 168 -4.19 -10.86 16.29
C TYR A 168 -3.91 -9.91 17.46
N SER A 169 -3.48 -10.43 18.62
CA SER A 169 -3.12 -9.60 19.77
C SER A 169 -2.00 -8.61 19.48
N ASP A 170 -1.00 -9.01 18.69
CA ASP A 170 0.11 -8.15 18.26
C ASP A 170 -0.38 -7.03 17.31
N VAL A 171 -1.27 -7.38 16.38
CA VAL A 171 -1.93 -6.42 15.47
C VAL A 171 -2.77 -5.41 16.26
N LEU A 172 -3.55 -5.87 17.23
CA LEU A 172 -4.40 -5.02 18.05
C LEU A 172 -3.60 -4.09 18.95
N GLU A 173 -2.53 -4.61 19.59
CA GLU A 173 -1.61 -3.81 20.40
C GLU A 173 -0.97 -2.70 19.57
N TYR A 174 -0.45 -3.02 18.39
CA TYR A 174 0.10 -2.04 17.46
C TYR A 174 -0.90 -0.94 17.07
N ALA A 175 -2.12 -1.34 16.74
CA ALA A 175 -3.19 -0.40 16.42
C ALA A 175 -3.49 0.57 17.58
N ASN A 176 -3.50 0.06 18.81
CA ASN A 176 -3.76 0.86 20.01
C ASN A 176 -2.59 1.82 20.35
N ILE A 177 -1.34 1.38 20.19
CA ILE A 177 -0.15 2.23 20.35
C ILE A 177 -0.21 3.39 19.37
N ARG A 178 -0.48 3.13 18.08
CA ARG A 178 -0.54 4.17 17.04
C ARG A 178 -1.67 5.16 17.27
N GLU A 179 -2.80 4.71 17.80
CA GLU A 179 -3.88 5.62 18.16
C GLU A 179 -3.52 6.50 19.36
N GLY A 180 -2.84 5.94 20.37
CA GLY A 180 -2.30 6.70 21.50
C GLY A 180 -1.31 7.77 21.06
N ASP A 181 -0.36 7.42 20.18
CA ASP A 181 0.60 8.36 19.59
C ASP A 181 -0.09 9.48 18.82
N LYS A 182 -1.12 9.17 18.03
CA LYS A 182 -1.91 10.19 17.32
C LYS A 182 -2.56 11.16 18.28
N LYS A 183 -3.19 10.69 19.36
CA LYS A 183 -3.82 11.54 20.39
C LYS A 183 -2.78 12.42 21.06
N ARG A 184 -1.62 11.86 21.44
CA ARG A 184 -0.54 12.64 22.05
C ARG A 184 -0.04 13.75 21.14
N LEU A 185 0.24 13.45 19.86
CA LEU A 185 0.68 14.45 18.88
C LEU A 185 -0.36 15.53 18.62
N GLN A 186 -1.65 15.18 18.62
CA GLN A 186 -2.73 16.16 18.53
C GLN A 186 -2.75 17.09 19.77
N THR A 187 -2.67 16.52 20.97
CA THR A 187 -2.65 17.30 22.22
C THR A 187 -1.41 18.19 22.28
N GLU A 188 -0.22 17.67 21.95
CA GLU A 188 1.01 18.45 21.87
C GLU A 188 0.91 19.59 20.84
N SER A 189 0.29 19.36 19.68
CA SER A 189 0.07 20.39 18.67
C SER A 189 -0.95 21.43 19.10
N GLU A 190 -1.99 21.05 19.84
CA GLU A 190 -2.98 21.96 20.41
C GLU A 190 -2.38 22.81 21.53
N GLU A 191 -1.53 22.21 22.39
CA GLU A 191 -0.80 22.96 23.43
C GLU A 191 0.21 23.94 22.83
N VAL A 192 0.91 23.56 21.75
CA VAL A 192 1.81 24.46 21.02
C VAL A 192 1.02 25.59 20.38
N ASN A 193 -0.10 25.27 19.71
CA ASN A 193 -0.97 26.29 19.11
C ASN A 193 -1.59 27.25 20.16
N LEU A 194 -1.91 26.78 21.37
CA LEU A 194 -2.40 27.61 22.46
C LEU A 194 -1.28 28.53 22.98
N LYS A 195 -0.08 28.00 23.20
CA LYS A 195 1.08 28.80 23.62
C LYS A 195 1.52 29.81 22.55
N ASP A 196 1.39 29.44 21.27
CA ASP A 196 1.67 30.37 20.16
C ASP A 196 0.57 31.44 20.04
N LYS A 197 -0.70 31.13 20.32
CA LYS A 197 -1.77 32.13 20.38
C LYS A 197 -1.61 33.08 21.56
N GLU A 198 -1.18 32.61 22.73
CA GLU A 198 -0.83 33.47 23.87
C GLU A 198 0.37 34.36 23.59
N LYS A 199 1.41 33.84 22.90
CA LYS A 199 2.54 34.65 22.42
C LYS A 199 2.19 35.61 21.29
N GLN A 200 1.22 35.24 20.41
CA GLN A 200 0.74 36.11 19.32
C GLN A 200 -0.06 37.33 19.82
N GLN A 201 -0.60 37.30 21.04
CA GLN A 201 -1.19 38.50 21.66
C GLN A 201 -0.09 39.49 22.14
N GLU A 202 1.14 39.05 22.34
CA GLU A 202 2.27 39.93 22.72
C GLU A 202 3.16 40.34 21.54
N THR A 203 3.05 39.71 20.37
CA THR A 203 3.91 40.04 19.23
C THR A 203 3.09 40.22 17.95
N THR A 204 2.50 41.39 17.81
CA THR A 204 2.06 41.90 16.51
C THR A 204 3.30 42.15 15.64
N GLN A 205 3.35 41.55 14.45
CA GLN A 205 4.37 41.64 13.39
C GLN A 205 5.59 40.72 13.57
N MET A 206 5.43 39.44 13.24
CA MET A 206 6.56 38.67 12.69
C MET A 206 6.63 38.91 11.18
N ASP A 207 7.63 39.70 10.78
CA ASP A 207 7.99 39.96 9.40
C ASP A 207 8.55 38.67 8.76
N GLU A 208 8.02 38.25 7.60
CA GLU A 208 8.49 37.09 6.82
C GLU A 208 9.99 37.19 6.47
N SER A 209 10.59 38.38 6.57
CA SER A 209 12.01 38.65 6.35
C SER A 209 12.95 37.92 7.33
N ASN A 210 12.46 37.41 8.44
CA ASN A 210 13.29 36.88 9.54
C ASN A 210 13.42 35.35 9.59
N TYR A 211 12.71 34.58 8.74
CA TYR A 211 12.79 33.11 8.79
C TYR A 211 14.17 32.57 8.40
N ALA A 212 14.83 33.18 7.43
CA ALA A 212 16.14 32.72 6.97
C ALA A 212 17.21 32.92 8.09
N GLU A 213 17.16 34.03 8.83
CA GLU A 213 18.05 34.30 9.96
C GLU A 213 17.78 33.35 11.14
N GLN A 214 16.52 33.04 11.43
CA GLN A 214 16.15 32.10 12.48
C GLN A 214 16.64 30.69 12.14
N MET A 215 16.45 30.25 10.90
CA MET A 215 16.95 28.95 10.42
C MET A 215 18.47 28.90 10.50
N LEU A 216 19.16 29.95 10.06
CA LEU A 216 20.61 30.04 10.13
C LEU A 216 21.12 29.92 11.57
N ARG A 217 20.46 30.60 12.51
CA ARG A 217 20.80 30.52 13.94
C ARG A 217 20.69 29.08 14.46
N LEU A 218 19.55 28.40 14.21
CA LEU A 218 19.34 27.04 14.65
C LEU A 218 20.36 26.07 14.04
N VAL A 219 20.64 26.19 12.76
CA VAL A 219 21.65 25.36 12.06
C VAL A 219 23.04 25.63 12.67
N ASN A 220 23.41 26.88 12.97
CA ASN A 220 24.68 27.20 13.54
C ASN A 220 24.82 26.73 15.00
N GLU A 221 23.75 26.67 15.76
CA GLU A 221 23.74 26.04 17.08
C GLU A 221 24.12 24.54 17.01
N GLU A 222 23.53 23.79 16.06
CA GLU A 222 23.88 22.37 15.86
C GLU A 222 25.31 22.20 15.30
N ARG A 223 25.71 23.04 14.37
CA ARG A 223 27.10 23.05 13.84
C ARG A 223 28.14 23.30 14.93
N LYS A 224 27.86 24.23 15.85
CA LYS A 224 28.72 24.49 17.02
C LYS A 224 28.83 23.25 17.92
N LYS A 225 27.72 22.53 18.16
CA LYS A 225 27.74 21.27 18.92
C LYS A 225 28.60 20.22 18.24
N ALA A 226 28.58 20.18 16.90
CA ALA A 226 29.37 19.26 16.10
C ALA A 226 30.84 19.72 15.87
N GLY A 227 31.24 20.86 16.39
CA GLY A 227 32.61 21.38 16.25
C GLY A 227 32.97 21.87 14.85
N VAL A 228 31.95 22.18 14.00
CA VAL A 228 32.19 22.71 12.63
C VAL A 228 31.90 24.21 12.54
N ALA A 229 32.54 24.87 11.57
CA ALA A 229 32.45 26.33 11.40
C ALA A 229 30.99 26.75 11.09
N PRO A 230 30.54 27.93 11.57
CA PRO A 230 29.21 28.45 11.28
C PRO A 230 29.06 28.78 9.79
N LEU A 231 27.80 28.80 9.34
CA LEU A 231 27.41 29.28 8.02
C LEU A 231 26.98 30.74 8.09
N GLU A 232 27.03 31.40 6.95
CA GLU A 232 26.53 32.77 6.74
C GLU A 232 25.46 32.75 5.64
N LEU A 233 24.55 33.72 5.64
CA LEU A 233 23.58 33.89 4.58
C LEU A 233 24.27 34.50 3.35
N ASP A 234 24.10 33.80 2.24
CA ASP A 234 24.43 34.34 0.92
C ASP A 234 23.20 35.00 0.31
N SER A 235 23.34 36.28 -0.11
CA SER A 235 22.21 37.06 -0.62
C SER A 235 21.66 36.52 -1.96
N THR A 236 22.52 35.95 -2.82
CA THR A 236 22.16 35.37 -4.10
C THR A 236 21.40 34.05 -3.88
N LEU A 237 21.93 33.15 -3.05
CA LEU A 237 21.28 31.91 -2.71
C LEU A 237 19.96 32.14 -1.97
N THR A 238 19.88 33.15 -1.12
CA THR A 238 18.64 33.50 -0.42
C THR A 238 17.54 33.93 -1.39
N LYS A 239 17.86 34.77 -2.38
CA LYS A 239 16.93 35.19 -3.41
C LYS A 239 16.49 34.02 -4.29
N ALA A 240 17.43 33.17 -4.72
CA ALA A 240 17.12 31.99 -5.49
C ALA A 240 16.16 31.04 -4.74
N ALA A 241 16.42 30.81 -3.43
CA ALA A 241 15.56 30.00 -2.58
C ALA A 241 14.14 30.59 -2.46
N GLN A 242 13.99 31.91 -2.32
CA GLN A 242 12.68 32.56 -2.27
C GLN A 242 11.90 32.42 -3.58
N ILE A 243 12.56 32.52 -4.72
CA ILE A 243 11.93 32.31 -6.03
C ILE A 243 11.49 30.85 -6.15
N ARG A 244 12.39 29.91 -5.84
CA ARG A 244 12.05 28.48 -5.88
C ARG A 244 10.91 28.10 -4.95
N ALA A 245 10.85 28.65 -3.76
CA ALA A 245 9.74 28.41 -2.84
C ALA A 245 8.38 28.78 -3.45
N LYS A 246 8.31 29.88 -4.19
CA LYS A 246 7.10 30.30 -4.92
C LYS A 246 6.80 29.41 -6.12
N GLU A 247 7.81 28.98 -6.87
CA GLU A 247 7.66 28.08 -8.04
C GLU A 247 7.19 26.68 -7.63
N ILE A 248 7.69 26.13 -6.50
CA ILE A 248 7.28 24.83 -5.95
C ILE A 248 5.79 24.79 -5.60
N MET A 249 5.20 25.92 -5.20
CA MET A 249 3.75 26.02 -4.98
C MET A 249 2.94 25.87 -6.28
N GLN A 250 3.54 26.09 -7.44
CA GLN A 250 2.90 25.93 -8.75
C GLN A 250 3.20 24.57 -9.37
N VAL A 251 4.47 24.15 -9.32
CA VAL A 251 4.96 22.87 -9.85
C VAL A 251 5.92 22.25 -8.84
N PHE A 252 5.47 21.20 -8.16
CA PHE A 252 6.29 20.45 -7.19
C PHE A 252 7.21 19.47 -7.92
N ASP A 253 8.25 19.99 -8.57
CA ASP A 253 9.25 19.24 -9.35
C ASP A 253 10.61 19.91 -9.23
N HIS A 254 11.67 19.22 -9.66
CA HIS A 254 13.02 19.81 -9.86
C HIS A 254 13.08 20.70 -11.11
N THR A 255 12.14 20.58 -12.01
CA THR A 255 11.95 21.44 -13.17
C THR A 255 11.16 22.70 -12.76
N ARG A 256 11.58 23.85 -13.23
CA ARG A 256 10.90 25.13 -13.01
C ARG A 256 9.63 25.23 -13.87
N PRO A 257 8.68 26.12 -13.56
CA PRO A 257 7.51 26.36 -14.40
C PRO A 257 7.84 26.76 -15.85
N ASP A 258 9.02 27.32 -16.10
CA ASP A 258 9.52 27.66 -17.44
C ASP A 258 10.15 26.48 -18.20
N GLY A 259 10.20 25.29 -17.59
CA GLY A 259 10.79 24.08 -18.16
C GLY A 259 12.29 23.92 -17.93
N ASN A 260 12.96 24.89 -17.30
CA ASN A 260 14.39 24.83 -17.02
C ASN A 260 14.69 24.05 -15.74
N ASN A 261 15.94 23.60 -15.59
CA ASN A 261 16.41 23.03 -14.34
C ASN A 261 16.49 24.11 -13.24
N PHE A 262 16.20 23.74 -11.99
CA PHE A 262 16.23 24.69 -10.86
C PHE A 262 17.56 25.44 -10.69
N ARG A 263 18.68 24.88 -11.15
CA ARG A 263 20.01 25.51 -11.09
C ARG A 263 20.11 26.72 -12.00
N SER A 264 19.29 26.83 -13.06
CA SER A 264 19.30 27.98 -13.96
C SER A 264 19.04 29.31 -13.25
N LEU A 265 18.36 29.29 -12.09
CA LEU A 265 18.18 30.45 -11.23
C LEU A 265 19.50 31.11 -10.78
N LEU A 266 20.53 30.30 -10.56
CA LEU A 266 21.83 30.80 -10.14
C LEU A 266 22.60 31.42 -11.31
N ASP A 267 22.35 30.93 -12.54
CA ASP A 267 22.97 31.47 -13.75
C ASP A 267 22.30 32.78 -14.20
N GLU A 268 21.07 33.04 -13.73
CA GLU A 268 20.31 34.27 -14.01
C GLU A 268 20.62 35.43 -13.04
N MET A 269 21.33 35.18 -11.93
CA MET A 269 21.63 36.14 -10.86
C MET A 269 23.07 36.63 -10.90
#